data_9cc511d6332b8504d5f519cade5d6089
#
_entry.id   9cc511d6332b8504d5f519cade5d6089
#
_cell.length_a   1.000
_cell.length_b   1.000
_cell.length_c   1.000
_cell.angle_alpha   90.00
_cell.angle_beta   90.00
_cell.angle_gamma   90.00
#
_symmetry.space_group_name_H-M   'P 1'
#
loop_
_entity.id
_entity.type
_entity.pdbx_description
1 polymer ?
#
loop_
_entity_poly.entity_id
_entity_poly.type
_entity_poly.pdbx_seq_one_letter_code
_entity_poly.pdbx_strand_id
1 'polypeptide(L)'
;SIYLRTPDENYKKLVSEGAAAHFTMFRMWGGGTYEPDCFYDYCSEYGILLMHDFMYACAFYPDQKDSFLYEAEREAEYQTKRLAHYPCMAVWTGNNEIAESYTDWFPGMLQPERYWGDQIFNYIQPRAVQHNSPLISYMPSTPYFGERSNTTEEGDVHAWTYFGRDSKTRFKFSYELEAFDRFPARFSSE
;
A
#
# COMPACT_ATOMS: atom_id res chain seq x y z
N SER A 1 -3.29 -14.89 12.34
CA SER A 1 -3.43 -14.25 13.67
C SER A 1 -4.80 -13.60 13.79
N ILE A 2 -5.38 -13.58 14.96
CA ILE A 2 -6.62 -12.85 15.20
C ILE A 2 -6.20 -11.46 15.69
N TYR A 3 -6.25 -10.48 14.82
CA TYR A 3 -5.83 -9.09 15.06
C TYR A 3 -6.28 -8.55 16.44
N LEU A 4 -7.56 -8.65 16.75
CA LEU A 4 -8.13 -8.16 18.02
C LEU A 4 -7.65 -8.90 19.30
N ARG A 5 -6.84 -9.94 19.14
CA ARG A 5 -6.28 -10.73 20.26
C ARG A 5 -4.77 -10.79 20.26
N THR A 6 -4.13 -9.98 19.43
CA THR A 6 -2.67 -9.89 19.40
C THR A 6 -2.22 -8.99 20.54
N PRO A 7 -1.50 -9.51 21.56
CA PRO A 7 -1.02 -8.69 22.65
C PRO A 7 0.13 -7.78 22.23
N ASP A 8 0.30 -6.67 22.93
CA ASP A 8 1.28 -5.61 22.61
C ASP A 8 2.72 -6.14 22.52
N GLU A 9 3.09 -7.10 23.37
CA GLU A 9 4.42 -7.72 23.32
C GLU A 9 4.73 -8.43 22.01
N ASN A 10 3.72 -8.92 21.29
CA ASN A 10 3.92 -9.53 19.97
C ASN A 10 4.25 -8.48 18.91
N TYR A 11 3.65 -7.28 18.99
CA TYR A 11 4.03 -6.16 18.11
C TYR A 11 5.46 -5.71 18.40
N LYS A 12 5.82 -5.55 19.67
CA LYS A 12 7.19 -5.22 20.06
C LYS A 12 8.19 -6.25 19.55
N LYS A 13 7.89 -7.53 19.72
CA LYS A 13 8.73 -8.62 19.24
C LYS A 13 8.90 -8.55 17.73
N LEU A 14 7.81 -8.42 16.96
CA LEU A 14 7.84 -8.33 15.50
C LEU A 14 8.76 -7.19 15.02
N VAL A 15 8.56 -5.99 15.56
CA VAL A 15 9.32 -4.81 15.17
C VAL A 15 10.79 -4.94 15.56
N SER A 16 11.08 -5.42 16.78
CA SER A 16 12.46 -5.60 17.24
C SER A 16 13.21 -6.68 16.45
N GLU A 17 12.55 -7.77 16.08
CA GLU A 17 13.14 -8.82 15.22
C GLU A 17 13.39 -8.30 13.81
N GLY A 18 12.47 -7.49 13.26
CA GLY A 18 12.69 -6.81 11.98
C GLY A 18 13.89 -5.87 12.01
N ALA A 19 14.00 -5.04 13.05
CA ALA A 19 15.16 -4.17 13.23
C ALA A 19 16.47 -4.95 13.38
N ALA A 20 16.46 -6.05 14.16
CA ALA A 20 17.62 -6.94 14.31
C ALA A 20 18.00 -7.64 13.00
N ALA A 21 17.04 -7.88 12.11
CA ALA A 21 17.25 -8.39 10.77
C ALA A 21 17.61 -7.29 9.74
N HIS A 22 17.88 -6.05 10.21
CA HIS A 22 18.24 -4.89 9.39
C HIS A 22 17.14 -4.41 8.44
N PHE A 23 15.87 -4.69 8.71
CA PHE A 23 14.81 -4.01 8.02
C PHE A 23 14.79 -2.53 8.39
N THR A 24 14.67 -1.68 7.37
CA THR A 24 14.59 -0.22 7.54
C THR A 24 13.19 0.32 7.27
N MET A 25 12.34 -0.47 6.62
CA MET A 25 10.96 -0.10 6.30
C MET A 25 10.06 -1.33 6.34
N PHE A 26 8.83 -1.14 6.80
CA PHE A 26 7.70 -2.06 6.60
C PHE A 26 6.66 -1.42 5.70
N ARG A 27 5.92 -2.25 4.99
CA ARG A 27 4.71 -1.82 4.29
C ARG A 27 3.47 -2.33 5.02
N MET A 28 2.53 -1.41 5.25
CA MET A 28 1.19 -1.73 5.78
C MET A 28 0.25 -1.91 4.61
N TRP A 29 -0.05 -3.16 4.29
CA TRP A 29 -0.83 -3.53 3.11
C TRP A 29 -2.31 -3.16 3.22
N GLY A 30 -2.88 -2.61 2.14
CA GLY A 30 -4.25 -2.11 2.07
C GLY A 30 -5.36 -3.16 2.21
N GLY A 31 -5.03 -4.44 2.13
CA GLY A 31 -5.95 -5.55 2.43
C GLY A 31 -5.95 -5.98 3.90
N GLY A 32 -5.26 -5.23 4.76
CA GLY A 32 -5.15 -5.49 6.19
C GLY A 32 -6.09 -4.64 7.04
N THR A 33 -5.56 -4.15 8.15
CA THR A 33 -6.22 -3.23 9.08
C THR A 33 -5.23 -2.17 9.55
N TYR A 34 -5.71 -1.05 10.05
CA TYR A 34 -4.85 -0.10 10.75
C TYR A 34 -4.42 -0.71 12.09
N GLU A 35 -3.12 -0.74 12.33
CA GLU A 35 -2.55 -1.33 13.53
C GLU A 35 -2.84 -0.49 14.79
N PRO A 36 -2.73 -1.06 16.00
CA PRO A 36 -2.85 -0.30 17.25
C PRO A 36 -1.67 0.66 17.41
N ASP A 37 -1.86 1.70 18.24
CA ASP A 37 -0.87 2.77 18.44
C ASP A 37 0.50 2.24 18.89
N CYS A 38 0.52 1.20 19.72
CA CYS A 38 1.77 0.57 20.17
C CYS A 38 2.67 0.06 19.03
N PHE A 39 2.10 -0.35 17.90
CA PHE A 39 2.89 -0.75 16.73
C PHE A 39 3.67 0.44 16.15
N TYR A 40 3.01 1.58 15.99
CA TYR A 40 3.64 2.80 15.49
C TYR A 40 4.66 3.37 16.48
N ASP A 41 4.38 3.25 17.79
CA ASP A 41 5.34 3.58 18.85
C ASP A 41 6.62 2.75 18.68
N TYR A 42 6.49 1.42 18.54
CA TYR A 42 7.65 0.55 18.36
C TYR A 42 8.39 0.80 17.04
N CYS A 43 7.68 1.00 15.93
CA CYS A 43 8.34 1.36 14.67
C CYS A 43 9.16 2.65 14.81
N SER A 44 8.61 3.66 15.50
CA SER A 44 9.30 4.91 15.78
C SER A 44 10.52 4.72 16.71
N GLU A 45 10.37 3.91 17.78
CA GLU A 45 11.44 3.60 18.73
C GLU A 45 12.61 2.86 18.06
N TYR A 46 12.32 1.87 17.20
CA TYR A 46 13.32 1.04 16.54
C TYR A 46 13.81 1.62 15.19
N GLY A 47 13.29 2.77 14.76
CA GLY A 47 13.72 3.43 13.53
C GLY A 47 13.27 2.74 12.24
N ILE A 48 12.15 1.99 12.29
CA ILE A 48 11.54 1.35 11.12
C ILE A 48 10.56 2.33 10.48
N LEU A 49 10.80 2.69 9.24
CA LEU A 49 9.87 3.53 8.47
C LEU A 49 8.65 2.73 8.00
N LEU A 50 7.56 3.43 7.72
CA LEU A 50 6.34 2.83 7.22
C LEU A 50 5.94 3.42 5.85
N MET A 51 5.75 2.55 4.87
CA MET A 51 4.93 2.77 3.69
C MET A 51 3.53 2.26 4.03
N HIS A 52 2.57 3.15 4.15
CA HIS A 52 1.26 2.81 4.72
C HIS A 52 0.14 3.00 3.70
N ASP A 53 -0.46 1.89 3.27
CA ASP A 53 -1.67 1.95 2.46
C ASP A 53 -2.87 2.36 3.32
N PHE A 54 -3.78 3.13 2.73
CA PHE A 54 -5.16 3.14 3.21
C PHE A 54 -5.79 1.76 2.95
N MET A 55 -6.81 1.38 3.72
CA MET A 55 -7.34 0.01 3.70
C MET A 55 -8.25 -0.28 2.49
N TYR A 56 -7.64 -0.15 1.31
CA TYR A 56 -8.25 -0.45 0.01
C TYR A 56 -7.32 -1.35 -0.80
N ALA A 57 -7.83 -2.48 -1.30
CA ALA A 57 -7.00 -3.44 -2.05
C ALA A 57 -7.80 -4.21 -3.09
N CYS A 58 -7.22 -4.41 -4.28
CA CYS A 58 -7.62 -5.39 -5.30
C CYS A 58 -9.12 -5.40 -5.68
N ALA A 59 -9.84 -4.31 -5.48
CA ALA A 59 -11.29 -4.23 -5.70
C ALA A 59 -11.71 -2.85 -6.21
N PHE A 60 -12.90 -2.79 -6.82
CA PHE A 60 -13.50 -1.53 -7.26
C PHE A 60 -14.39 -0.97 -6.16
N TYR A 61 -14.14 0.27 -5.77
CA TYR A 61 -14.87 0.93 -4.69
C TYR A 61 -15.92 1.87 -5.25
N PRO A 62 -17.13 1.91 -4.65
CA PRO A 62 -18.30 2.59 -5.22
C PRO A 62 -18.27 4.10 -4.93
N ASP A 63 -17.33 4.82 -5.53
CA ASP A 63 -17.14 6.26 -5.38
C ASP A 63 -18.25 7.14 -5.99
N GLN A 64 -19.26 6.49 -6.60
CA GLN A 64 -20.50 7.14 -7.03
C GLN A 64 -21.57 7.19 -5.93
N LYS A 65 -21.32 6.59 -4.75
CA LYS A 65 -22.27 6.59 -3.63
C LYS A 65 -21.84 7.58 -2.56
N ASP A 66 -22.62 8.63 -2.36
CA ASP A 66 -22.33 9.69 -1.39
C ASP A 66 -22.09 9.14 0.02
N SER A 67 -22.87 8.13 0.44
CA SER A 67 -22.68 7.50 1.75
C SER A 67 -21.34 6.79 1.89
N PHE A 68 -20.82 6.21 0.80
CA PHE A 68 -19.51 5.58 0.81
C PHE A 68 -18.41 6.64 0.81
N LEU A 69 -18.53 7.68 0.00
CA LEU A 69 -17.57 8.79 -0.01
C LEU A 69 -17.49 9.48 1.35
N TYR A 70 -18.63 9.67 2.01
CA TYR A 70 -18.68 10.25 3.35
C TYR A 70 -17.87 9.42 4.38
N GLU A 71 -18.02 8.10 4.38
CA GLU A 71 -17.24 7.24 5.28
C GLU A 71 -15.77 7.16 4.88
N ALA A 72 -15.45 7.15 3.58
CA ALA A 72 -14.08 7.19 3.09
C ALA A 72 -13.36 8.50 3.51
N GLU A 73 -14.05 9.63 3.46
CA GLU A 73 -13.52 10.92 3.93
C GLU A 73 -13.26 10.89 5.44
N ARG A 74 -14.21 10.40 6.21
CA ARG A 74 -14.05 10.28 7.67
C ARG A 74 -12.92 9.37 8.07
N GLU A 75 -12.76 8.24 7.38
CA GLU A 75 -11.64 7.33 7.59
C GLU A 75 -10.32 8.02 7.28
N ALA A 76 -10.20 8.66 6.12
CA ALA A 76 -8.98 9.34 5.71
C ALA A 76 -8.60 10.46 6.69
N GLU A 77 -9.55 11.33 7.08
CA GLU A 77 -9.34 12.40 8.06
C GLU A 77 -8.93 11.85 9.43
N TYR A 78 -9.59 10.81 9.91
CA TYR A 78 -9.28 10.21 11.20
C TYR A 78 -7.88 9.58 11.22
N GLN A 79 -7.54 8.76 10.23
CA GLN A 79 -6.29 8.02 10.23
C GLN A 79 -5.08 8.91 9.97
N THR A 80 -5.20 9.86 9.03
CA THR A 80 -4.11 10.81 8.78
C THR A 80 -3.83 11.69 9.99
N LYS A 81 -4.86 12.16 10.70
CA LYS A 81 -4.72 12.91 11.94
C LYS A 81 -4.14 12.06 13.07
N ARG A 82 -4.64 10.82 13.23
CA ARG A 82 -4.16 9.89 14.26
C ARG A 82 -2.68 9.60 14.10
N LEU A 83 -2.21 9.38 12.86
CA LEU A 83 -0.85 8.92 12.60
C LEU A 83 0.14 10.05 12.25
N ALA A 84 -0.32 11.30 12.16
CA ALA A 84 0.50 12.46 11.75
C ALA A 84 1.74 12.71 12.62
N HIS A 85 1.70 12.33 13.88
CA HIS A 85 2.76 12.61 14.85
C HIS A 85 3.82 11.51 14.96
N TYR A 86 3.61 10.36 14.31
CA TYR A 86 4.55 9.25 14.33
C TYR A 86 5.71 9.47 13.34
N PRO A 87 6.97 9.58 13.81
CA PRO A 87 8.10 9.81 12.93
C PRO A 87 8.42 8.62 12.01
N CYS A 88 7.87 7.44 12.28
CA CYS A 88 8.00 6.29 11.40
C CYS A 88 7.20 6.42 10.09
N MET A 89 6.20 7.31 10.02
CA MET A 89 5.38 7.49 8.82
C MET A 89 6.17 8.15 7.70
N ALA A 90 6.51 7.41 6.64
CA ALA A 90 7.32 7.90 5.51
C ALA A 90 6.47 8.25 4.28
N VAL A 91 5.50 7.42 3.93
CA VAL A 91 4.63 7.63 2.78
C VAL A 91 3.25 7.01 2.99
N TRP A 92 2.22 7.74 2.59
CA TRP A 92 0.87 7.23 2.45
C TRP A 92 0.63 6.72 1.03
N THR A 93 -0.02 5.57 0.88
CA THR A 93 -0.45 5.03 -0.40
C THR A 93 -1.96 4.83 -0.41
N GLY A 94 -2.60 5.24 -1.48
CA GLY A 94 -4.06 5.28 -1.55
C GLY A 94 -4.72 3.90 -1.55
N ASN A 95 -4.06 2.91 -2.19
CA ASN A 95 -4.58 1.56 -2.30
C ASN A 95 -3.52 0.57 -2.79
N ASN A 96 -3.81 -0.72 -2.61
CA ASN A 96 -3.06 -1.81 -3.21
C ASN A 96 -3.67 -2.22 -4.56
N GLU A 97 -2.91 -2.10 -5.65
CA GLU A 97 -3.12 -2.68 -6.98
C GLU A 97 -4.40 -2.28 -7.73
N ILE A 98 -5.11 -1.24 -7.28
CA ILE A 98 -6.36 -0.85 -7.97
C ILE A 98 -6.04 -0.18 -9.32
N ALA A 99 -4.99 0.63 -9.41
CA ALA A 99 -4.55 1.21 -10.67
C ALA A 99 -4.08 0.12 -11.66
N GLU A 100 -3.32 -0.87 -11.20
CA GLU A 100 -2.91 -2.01 -12.02
C GLU A 100 -4.10 -2.87 -12.45
N SER A 101 -5.01 -3.16 -11.52
CA SER A 101 -6.18 -3.97 -11.84
C SER A 101 -7.07 -3.33 -12.91
N TYR A 102 -7.14 -2.01 -12.91
CA TYR A 102 -7.89 -1.24 -13.91
C TYR A 102 -7.29 -1.39 -15.31
N THR A 103 -5.97 -1.39 -15.43
CA THR A 103 -5.28 -1.45 -16.71
C THR A 103 -5.06 -2.88 -17.22
N ASP A 104 -4.70 -3.80 -16.34
CA ASP A 104 -4.10 -5.07 -16.74
C ASP A 104 -4.89 -6.33 -16.34
N TRP A 105 -5.67 -6.29 -15.24
CA TRP A 105 -6.31 -7.53 -14.77
C TRP A 105 -7.67 -7.79 -15.42
N PHE A 106 -8.42 -6.73 -15.71
CA PHE A 106 -9.79 -6.82 -16.20
C PHE A 106 -10.01 -6.04 -17.49
N PRO A 107 -9.15 -6.21 -18.52
CA PRO A 107 -9.34 -5.52 -19.78
C PRO A 107 -10.69 -5.94 -20.40
N GLY A 108 -11.61 -5.01 -20.52
CA GLY A 108 -12.95 -5.23 -21.06
C GLY A 108 -14.06 -5.50 -20.05
N MET A 109 -13.76 -5.69 -18.76
CA MET A 109 -14.78 -5.66 -17.70
C MET A 109 -15.05 -4.25 -17.17
N LEU A 110 -14.16 -3.34 -17.45
CA LEU A 110 -14.22 -1.97 -16.99
C LEU A 110 -14.83 -1.09 -18.08
N GLN A 111 -15.71 -0.20 -17.67
CA GLN A 111 -16.09 0.90 -18.54
C GLN A 111 -14.86 1.79 -18.69
N PRO A 112 -14.31 1.96 -19.92
CA PRO A 112 -13.05 2.68 -20.14
C PRO A 112 -13.02 4.12 -19.61
N GLU A 113 -14.21 4.65 -19.30
CA GLU A 113 -14.44 6.04 -18.92
C GLU A 113 -14.51 6.24 -17.41
N ARG A 114 -14.33 5.19 -16.59
CA ARG A 114 -14.53 5.29 -15.16
C ARG A 114 -13.53 4.47 -14.35
N TYR A 115 -12.63 5.18 -13.68
CA TYR A 115 -11.77 4.62 -12.64
C TYR A 115 -12.55 4.56 -11.32
N TRP A 116 -12.93 3.34 -10.89
CA TRP A 116 -13.68 3.13 -9.66
C TRP A 116 -12.82 3.38 -8.43
N GLY A 117 -13.15 4.44 -7.71
CA GLY A 117 -12.37 4.93 -6.58
C GLY A 117 -11.59 6.21 -6.89
N ASP A 118 -11.72 6.79 -8.08
CA ASP A 118 -11.01 8.01 -8.48
C ASP A 118 -11.19 9.15 -7.47
N GLN A 119 -12.42 9.39 -7.02
CA GLN A 119 -12.71 10.44 -6.03
C GLN A 119 -12.03 10.16 -4.69
N ILE A 120 -11.88 8.89 -4.31
CA ILE A 120 -11.24 8.51 -3.05
C ILE A 120 -9.74 8.73 -3.17
N PHE A 121 -9.12 8.12 -4.19
CA PHE A 121 -7.65 8.03 -4.29
C PHE A 121 -6.99 9.30 -4.82
N ASN A 122 -7.68 10.08 -5.65
CA ASN A 122 -7.11 11.28 -6.27
C ASN A 122 -7.60 12.60 -5.64
N TYR A 123 -8.63 12.56 -4.76
CA TYR A 123 -9.16 13.79 -4.14
C TYR A 123 -9.30 13.69 -2.62
N ILE A 124 -10.00 12.71 -2.08
CA ILE A 124 -10.30 12.62 -0.65
C ILE A 124 -9.05 12.35 0.16
N GLN A 125 -8.35 11.27 -0.13
CA GLN A 125 -7.16 10.84 0.62
C GLN A 125 -6.02 11.84 0.53
N PRO A 126 -5.60 12.34 -0.66
CA PRO A 126 -4.51 13.32 -0.72
C PRO A 126 -4.86 14.63 -0.01
N ARG A 127 -6.13 15.05 -0.03
CA ARG A 127 -6.59 16.23 0.72
C ARG A 127 -6.46 16.02 2.23
N ALA A 128 -6.85 14.85 2.74
CA ALA A 128 -6.72 14.50 4.16
C ALA A 128 -5.25 14.43 4.59
N VAL A 129 -4.37 13.82 3.76
CA VAL A 129 -2.93 13.78 4.00
C VAL A 129 -2.35 15.19 4.02
N GLN A 130 -2.66 16.01 3.02
CA GLN A 130 -2.17 17.39 2.96
C GLN A 130 -2.63 18.22 4.15
N HIS A 131 -3.85 18.00 4.63
CA HIS A 131 -4.42 18.74 5.76
C HIS A 131 -3.79 18.33 7.11
N ASN A 132 -3.67 17.02 7.36
CA ASN A 132 -3.28 16.49 8.66
C ASN A 132 -1.81 16.09 8.77
N SER A 133 -1.16 15.76 7.65
CA SER A 133 0.21 15.21 7.60
C SER A 133 1.02 15.80 6.44
N PRO A 134 1.12 17.13 6.31
CA PRO A 134 1.64 17.80 5.10
C PRO A 134 3.11 17.48 4.78
N LEU A 135 3.85 16.91 5.72
CA LEU A 135 5.25 16.50 5.52
C LEU A 135 5.40 15.07 5.01
N ILE A 136 4.30 14.30 4.96
CA ILE A 136 4.30 12.91 4.51
C ILE A 136 3.83 12.88 3.06
N SER A 137 4.62 12.26 2.18
CA SER A 137 4.26 12.10 0.78
C SER A 137 3.04 11.21 0.60
N TYR A 138 2.30 11.39 -0.49
CA TYR A 138 1.18 10.58 -0.86
C TYR A 138 1.32 10.04 -2.29
N MET A 139 1.01 8.75 -2.48
CA MET A 139 0.88 8.09 -3.78
C MET A 139 -0.54 7.54 -3.92
N PRO A 140 -1.23 7.76 -5.05
CA PRO A 140 -2.63 7.34 -5.23
C PRO A 140 -2.86 5.83 -5.22
N SER A 141 -1.85 5.05 -5.57
CA SER A 141 -1.88 3.59 -5.62
C SER A 141 -0.48 3.01 -5.40
N THR A 142 -0.38 1.72 -5.18
CA THR A 142 0.86 0.94 -5.27
C THR A 142 0.55 -0.37 -5.99
N PRO A 143 1.25 -0.75 -7.09
CA PRO A 143 2.27 0.04 -7.76
C PRO A 143 1.66 1.25 -8.50
N TYR A 144 2.48 2.30 -8.69
CA TYR A 144 2.04 3.53 -9.33
C TYR A 144 3.18 4.19 -10.11
N PHE A 145 2.82 5.10 -11.02
CA PHE A 145 3.65 5.86 -11.96
C PHE A 145 3.96 5.14 -13.27
N GLY A 146 4.34 5.96 -14.25
CA GLY A 146 4.56 5.55 -15.60
C GLY A 146 3.29 5.50 -16.47
N GLU A 147 3.46 5.18 -17.73
CA GLU A 147 2.35 5.04 -18.69
C GLU A 147 1.43 3.86 -18.32
N ARG A 148 2.01 2.84 -17.70
CA ARG A 148 1.30 1.68 -17.14
C ARG A 148 1.80 1.44 -15.72
N SER A 149 0.89 1.15 -14.80
CA SER A 149 1.26 0.71 -13.46
C SER A 149 2.13 -0.55 -13.52
N ASN A 150 2.99 -0.73 -12.52
CA ASN A 150 3.84 -1.91 -12.39
C ASN A 150 4.89 -2.06 -13.51
N THR A 151 5.59 -0.98 -13.83
CA THR A 151 6.74 -0.99 -14.74
C THR A 151 8.03 -0.75 -13.98
N THR A 152 9.17 -1.18 -14.53
CA THR A 152 10.49 -0.99 -13.89
C THR A 152 11.10 0.39 -14.17
N GLU A 153 10.45 1.20 -15.00
CA GLU A 153 10.98 2.48 -15.47
C GLU A 153 10.80 3.58 -14.43
N GLU A 154 9.63 3.61 -13.78
CA GLU A 154 9.24 4.65 -12.83
C GLU A 154 8.47 4.06 -11.65
N GLY A 155 8.51 4.76 -10.50
CA GLY A 155 7.72 4.45 -9.33
C GLY A 155 8.14 3.19 -8.60
N ASP A 156 7.17 2.55 -8.00
CA ASP A 156 7.30 1.28 -7.30
C ASP A 156 6.73 0.12 -8.12
N VAL A 157 7.15 -1.10 -7.78
CA VAL A 157 6.69 -2.31 -8.47
C VAL A 157 6.25 -3.38 -7.48
N HIS A 158 5.29 -4.19 -7.89
CA HIS A 158 4.91 -5.46 -7.28
C HIS A 158 5.56 -6.58 -8.09
N ALA A 159 6.62 -7.14 -7.53
CA ALA A 159 7.56 -7.98 -8.29
C ALA A 159 7.18 -9.47 -8.28
N TRP A 160 5.92 -9.79 -8.49
CA TRP A 160 5.41 -11.16 -8.53
C TRP A 160 6.09 -12.05 -9.57
N THR A 161 6.71 -11.45 -10.59
CA THR A 161 7.51 -12.15 -11.59
C THR A 161 8.75 -12.84 -11.00
N TYR A 162 9.30 -12.33 -9.89
CA TYR A 162 10.41 -12.98 -9.18
C TYR A 162 10.01 -14.34 -8.61
N PHE A 163 8.73 -14.52 -8.32
CA PHE A 163 8.19 -15.77 -7.78
C PHE A 163 7.58 -16.66 -8.86
N GLY A 164 7.86 -16.39 -10.15
CA GLY A 164 7.48 -17.26 -11.27
C GLY A 164 6.03 -17.16 -11.72
N ARG A 165 5.44 -15.99 -11.61
CA ARG A 165 4.18 -15.71 -12.29
C ARG A 165 4.44 -15.48 -13.79
N ASP A 166 4.72 -16.55 -14.53
CA ASP A 166 4.61 -16.52 -15.98
C ASP A 166 3.13 -16.39 -16.34
N SER A 167 2.78 -15.35 -17.13
CA SER A 167 1.43 -15.09 -17.62
C SER A 167 0.81 -16.27 -18.41
N LYS A 168 1.63 -17.24 -18.83
CA LYS A 168 1.20 -18.44 -19.58
C LYS A 168 1.03 -19.67 -18.71
N THR A 169 1.65 -19.74 -17.54
CA THR A 169 1.57 -20.88 -16.65
C THR A 169 1.25 -20.40 -15.22
N ARG A 170 -0.01 -20.35 -14.89
CA ARG A 170 -0.58 -19.78 -13.65
C ARG A 170 0.08 -20.19 -12.33
N PHE A 171 1.06 -21.10 -12.28
CA PHE A 171 1.63 -21.65 -11.04
C PHE A 171 3.04 -22.27 -11.18
N LYS A 172 3.92 -21.80 -12.04
CA LYS A 172 5.32 -22.23 -11.97
C LYS A 172 6.13 -21.20 -11.18
N PHE A 173 6.42 -21.49 -9.93
CA PHE A 173 7.37 -20.73 -9.14
C PHE A 173 8.79 -21.00 -9.65
N SER A 174 9.38 -20.04 -10.31
CA SER A 174 10.82 -20.03 -10.60
C SER A 174 11.49 -19.21 -9.50
N TYR A 175 12.25 -19.86 -8.63
CA TYR A 175 13.08 -19.21 -7.62
C TYR A 175 14.48 -18.89 -8.18
N GLU A 176 14.56 -18.51 -9.45
CA GLU A 176 15.82 -18.22 -10.10
C GLU A 176 16.29 -16.80 -9.73
N LEU A 177 17.47 -16.70 -9.15
CA LEU A 177 18.11 -15.41 -8.82
C LEU A 177 18.23 -14.50 -10.06
N GLU A 178 18.36 -15.09 -11.25
CA GLU A 178 18.38 -14.40 -12.54
C GLU A 178 17.07 -13.64 -12.85
N ALA A 179 15.98 -13.95 -12.13
CA ALA A 179 14.73 -13.19 -12.27
C ALA A 179 14.91 -11.73 -11.84
N PHE A 180 15.75 -11.46 -10.84
CA PHE A 180 16.07 -10.10 -10.39
C PHE A 180 16.80 -9.29 -11.47
N ASP A 181 17.66 -9.92 -12.26
CA ASP A 181 18.37 -9.27 -13.36
C ASP A 181 17.44 -8.93 -14.53
N ARG A 182 16.38 -9.72 -14.71
CA ARG A 182 15.40 -9.53 -15.78
C ARG A 182 14.36 -8.45 -15.48
N PHE A 183 14.19 -8.12 -14.19
CA PHE A 183 13.21 -7.14 -13.73
C PHE A 183 13.84 -6.18 -12.72
N PRO A 184 14.74 -5.29 -13.18
CA PRO A 184 15.52 -4.41 -12.30
C PRO A 184 14.66 -3.27 -11.75
N ALA A 185 13.84 -3.56 -10.76
CA ALA A 185 13.03 -2.55 -10.09
C ALA A 185 13.90 -1.61 -9.25
N ARG A 186 13.59 -0.32 -9.25
CA ARG A 186 14.20 0.66 -8.34
C ARG A 186 13.72 0.49 -6.92
N PHE A 187 12.45 0.17 -6.77
CA PHE A 187 11.78 -0.07 -5.49
C PHE A 187 10.70 -1.14 -5.69
N SER A 188 10.89 -2.29 -5.06
CA SER A 188 9.87 -3.34 -5.01
C SER A 188 9.11 -3.19 -3.69
N SER A 189 7.84 -2.79 -3.77
CA SER A 189 6.97 -2.56 -2.62
C SER A 189 6.18 -3.82 -2.23
N GLU A 190 6.11 -4.78 -3.17
CA GLU A 190 5.52 -6.12 -2.93
C GLU A 190 6.20 -7.20 -3.77
#